data_4b89e682ce8075ce33a37e248fe1dcf0
#
_entry.id   4b89e682ce8075ce33a37e248fe1dcf0
#
_cell.length_a   1.000
_cell.length_b   1.000
_cell.length_c   1.000
_cell.angle_alpha   90.00
_cell.angle_beta   90.00
_cell.angle_gamma   90.00
#
_symmetry.space_group_name_H-M   'P 1'
#
loop_
_entity.id
_entity.type
_entity.pdbx_description
1 polymer ?
#
loop_
_entity_poly.entity_id
_entity_poly.type
_entity_poly.pdbx_seq_one_letter_code
_entity_poly.pdbx_strand_id
1 'polypeptide(L)'
;MESYSYLLDLAIILLGTKVLGLLTKRVQMPQVVGALLAGLVLGPVGLGVLSETAFIHEIAEIGVIVLMFCAGMETDIKELKASGKASFVIALCGVIVPLIGGYFCALIFNRPGMIPSYASASTFLQNIFIGVILTATSVSITVETLKELGKLKTRSGNAILGAAIIDDILGIIALTIVTSMADDSVNIAIVLIKVVALSLIHISEPTRLALIS
;
A
#
# COMPACT_ATOMS: atom_id res chain seq x y z
N MET A 1 11.54 -27.54 -22.23
CA MET A 1 12.34 -26.32 -21.94
C MET A 1 11.63 -25.34 -21.01
N GLU A 2 10.43 -25.64 -20.54
CA GLU A 2 9.66 -24.76 -19.60
C GLU A 2 10.18 -24.81 -18.15
N SER A 3 11.02 -25.80 -17.80
CA SER A 3 11.41 -26.03 -16.39
C SER A 3 12.31 -24.97 -15.76
N TYR A 4 12.88 -24.04 -16.53
CA TYR A 4 13.81 -23.03 -16.04
C TYR A 4 13.50 -21.60 -16.53
N SER A 5 12.34 -21.37 -17.19
CA SER A 5 11.95 -20.05 -17.68
C SER A 5 11.83 -19.02 -16.54
N TYR A 6 11.37 -19.45 -15.37
CA TYR A 6 11.25 -18.60 -14.19
C TYR A 6 12.59 -18.02 -13.72
N LEU A 7 13.71 -18.72 -13.93
CA LEU A 7 15.05 -18.20 -13.61
C LEU A 7 15.45 -17.08 -14.57
N LEU A 8 15.10 -17.22 -15.86
CA LEU A 8 15.32 -16.18 -16.85
C LEU A 8 14.48 -14.92 -16.52
N ASP A 9 13.22 -15.12 -16.17
CA ASP A 9 12.32 -14.02 -15.77
C ASP A 9 12.88 -13.28 -14.56
N LEU A 10 13.33 -14.00 -13.52
CA LEU A 10 13.99 -13.40 -12.36
C LEU A 10 15.28 -12.64 -12.75
N ALA A 11 16.09 -13.19 -13.63
CA ALA A 11 17.31 -12.53 -14.10
C ALA A 11 17.00 -11.23 -14.84
N ILE A 12 15.97 -11.24 -15.69
CA ILE A 12 15.50 -10.06 -16.44
C ILE A 12 14.94 -9.01 -15.47
N ILE A 13 14.13 -9.42 -14.47
CA ILE A 13 13.59 -8.52 -13.44
C ILE A 13 14.74 -7.87 -12.66
N LEU A 14 15.68 -8.67 -12.14
CA LEU A 14 16.79 -8.16 -11.34
C LEU A 14 17.69 -7.21 -12.16
N LEU A 15 17.99 -7.56 -13.40
CA LEU A 15 18.81 -6.72 -14.28
C LEU A 15 18.07 -5.43 -14.66
N GLY A 16 16.81 -5.54 -15.08
CA GLY A 16 15.99 -4.40 -15.49
C GLY A 16 15.76 -3.40 -14.35
N THR A 17 15.36 -3.89 -13.17
CA THR A 17 15.18 -3.05 -11.98
C THR A 17 16.47 -2.38 -11.54
N LYS A 18 17.60 -3.09 -11.61
CA LYS A 18 18.91 -2.53 -11.25
C LYS A 18 19.37 -1.47 -12.24
N VAL A 19 19.26 -1.73 -13.54
CA VAL A 19 19.68 -0.79 -14.59
C VAL A 19 18.83 0.47 -14.55
N LEU A 20 17.50 0.35 -14.54
CA LEU A 20 16.61 1.51 -14.49
C LEU A 20 16.68 2.23 -13.15
N GLY A 21 16.86 1.51 -12.04
CA GLY A 21 17.09 2.12 -10.73
C GLY A 21 18.38 2.96 -10.68
N LEU A 22 19.46 2.51 -11.31
CA LEU A 22 20.68 3.30 -11.43
C LEU A 22 20.50 4.53 -12.33
N LEU A 23 19.68 4.43 -13.39
CA LEU A 23 19.36 5.55 -14.26
C LEU A 23 18.53 6.61 -13.54
N THR A 24 17.50 6.20 -12.77
CA THR A 24 16.68 7.12 -11.97
C THR A 24 17.52 7.82 -10.90
N LYS A 25 18.45 7.11 -10.27
CA LYS A 25 19.37 7.69 -9.30
C LYS A 25 20.25 8.81 -9.91
N ARG A 26 20.64 8.70 -11.18
CA ARG A 26 21.38 9.76 -11.86
C ARG A 26 20.57 11.07 -12.02
N VAL A 27 19.26 10.97 -12.10
CA VAL A 27 18.34 12.12 -12.15
C VAL A 27 17.77 12.50 -10.78
N GLN A 28 18.45 12.06 -9.71
CA GLN A 28 18.09 12.34 -8.31
C GLN A 28 16.69 11.81 -7.91
N MET A 29 16.21 10.76 -8.55
CA MET A 29 14.98 10.07 -8.18
C MET A 29 15.31 8.78 -7.43
N PRO A 30 14.45 8.33 -6.49
CA PRO A 30 14.61 7.06 -5.80
C PRO A 30 14.69 5.87 -6.76
N GLN A 31 15.49 4.84 -6.43
CA GLN A 31 15.65 3.65 -7.27
C GLN A 31 14.35 2.86 -7.45
N VAL A 32 13.44 2.93 -6.48
CA VAL A 32 12.12 2.32 -6.57
C VAL A 32 11.33 2.80 -7.79
N VAL A 33 11.49 4.09 -8.18
CA VAL A 33 10.87 4.62 -9.41
C VAL A 33 11.40 3.90 -10.64
N GLY A 34 12.71 3.63 -10.69
CA GLY A 34 13.32 2.85 -11.75
C GLY A 34 12.83 1.41 -11.80
N ALA A 35 12.60 0.80 -10.63
CA ALA A 35 12.04 -0.54 -10.55
C ALA A 35 10.59 -0.60 -11.08
N LEU A 36 9.76 0.40 -10.76
CA LEU A 36 8.40 0.53 -11.31
C LEU A 36 8.41 0.73 -12.83
N LEU A 37 9.32 1.59 -13.32
CA LEU A 37 9.51 1.78 -14.76
C LEU A 37 10.01 0.50 -15.45
N ALA A 38 10.86 -0.30 -14.80
CA ALA A 38 11.28 -1.60 -15.31
C ALA A 38 10.08 -2.54 -15.50
N GLY A 39 9.20 -2.61 -14.50
CA GLY A 39 7.98 -3.41 -14.60
C GLY A 39 7.05 -2.94 -15.72
N LEU A 40 6.89 -1.62 -15.89
CA LEU A 40 6.08 -1.05 -16.96
C LEU A 40 6.66 -1.35 -18.36
N VAL A 41 7.98 -1.19 -18.53
CA VAL A 41 8.66 -1.37 -19.83
C VAL A 41 8.75 -2.85 -20.20
N LEU A 42 9.14 -3.72 -19.25
CA LEU A 42 9.36 -5.14 -19.51
C LEU A 42 8.07 -5.96 -19.42
N GLY A 43 7.06 -5.46 -18.74
CA GLY A 43 5.78 -6.12 -18.51
C GLY A 43 4.85 -6.12 -19.73
N PRO A 44 3.62 -6.65 -19.55
CA PRO A 44 2.65 -6.85 -20.63
C PRO A 44 2.22 -5.57 -21.34
N VAL A 45 2.24 -4.43 -20.63
CA VAL A 45 1.85 -3.12 -21.16
C VAL A 45 2.92 -2.53 -22.07
N GLY A 46 4.20 -2.84 -21.81
CA GLY A 46 5.34 -2.34 -22.57
C GLY A 46 5.81 -3.33 -23.63
N LEU A 47 7.00 -3.90 -23.44
CA LEU A 47 7.62 -4.82 -24.40
C LEU A 47 7.05 -6.26 -24.36
N GLY A 48 6.29 -6.61 -23.34
CA GLY A 48 5.72 -7.95 -23.17
C GLY A 48 6.76 -9.06 -23.01
N VAL A 49 7.97 -8.71 -22.55
CA VAL A 49 9.06 -9.68 -22.30
C VAL A 49 8.76 -10.52 -21.06
N LEU A 50 8.14 -9.89 -20.05
CA LEU A 50 7.70 -10.54 -18.83
C LEU A 50 6.17 -10.65 -18.84
N SER A 51 5.66 -11.81 -18.46
CA SER A 51 4.24 -12.04 -18.22
C SER A 51 3.98 -12.23 -16.73
N GLU A 52 2.79 -11.88 -16.28
CA GLU A 52 2.36 -12.15 -14.91
C GLU A 52 2.11 -13.65 -14.73
N THR A 53 3.06 -14.34 -14.12
CA THR A 53 2.95 -15.75 -13.78
C THR A 53 2.67 -15.92 -12.29
N ALA A 54 2.05 -17.04 -11.90
CA ALA A 54 1.82 -17.36 -10.48
C ALA A 54 3.13 -17.31 -9.67
N PHE A 55 4.23 -17.78 -10.24
CA PHE A 55 5.55 -17.74 -9.61
C PHE A 55 6.03 -16.29 -9.33
N ILE A 56 5.90 -15.39 -10.30
CA ILE A 56 6.29 -13.98 -10.13
C ILE A 56 5.43 -13.32 -9.05
N HIS A 57 4.14 -13.64 -9.03
CA HIS A 57 3.22 -13.12 -8.01
C HIS A 57 3.61 -13.59 -6.60
N GLU A 58 3.83 -14.88 -6.40
CA GLU A 58 4.23 -15.45 -5.11
C GLU A 58 5.58 -14.90 -4.63
N ILE A 59 6.56 -14.77 -5.51
CA ILE A 59 7.87 -14.18 -5.16
C ILE A 59 7.73 -12.69 -4.81
N ALA A 60 6.86 -11.96 -5.47
CA ALA A 60 6.60 -10.55 -5.14
C ALA A 60 5.98 -10.42 -3.74
N GLU A 61 5.01 -11.28 -3.39
CA GLU A 61 4.42 -11.31 -2.03
C GLU A 61 5.48 -11.61 -0.96
N ILE A 62 6.32 -12.62 -1.18
CA ILE A 62 7.45 -12.94 -0.28
C ILE A 62 8.39 -11.73 -0.17
N GLY A 63 8.67 -11.05 -1.29
CA GLY A 63 9.50 -9.86 -1.32
C GLY A 63 8.95 -8.73 -0.44
N VAL A 64 7.64 -8.48 -0.49
CA VAL A 64 6.98 -7.49 0.37
C VAL A 64 7.05 -7.89 1.85
N ILE A 65 6.82 -9.17 2.18
CA ILE A 65 6.92 -9.66 3.57
C ILE A 65 8.34 -9.44 4.11
N VAL A 66 9.37 -9.81 3.35
CA VAL A 66 10.77 -9.63 3.75
C VAL A 66 11.12 -8.15 3.90
N LEU A 67 10.67 -7.30 2.96
CA LEU A 67 10.89 -5.86 3.01
C LEU A 67 10.28 -5.24 4.28
N MET A 68 9.03 -5.60 4.58
CA MET A 68 8.33 -5.12 5.78
C MET A 68 8.98 -5.62 7.07
N PHE A 69 9.42 -6.88 7.11
CA PHE A 69 10.15 -7.44 8.24
C PHE A 69 11.47 -6.67 8.49
N CYS A 70 12.26 -6.44 7.44
CA CYS A 70 13.49 -5.65 7.56
C CYS A 70 13.23 -4.21 8.03
N ALA A 71 12.19 -3.57 7.49
CA ALA A 71 11.79 -2.23 7.92
C ALA A 71 11.36 -2.19 9.39
N GLY A 72 10.61 -3.21 9.83
CA GLY A 72 10.22 -3.35 11.23
C GLY A 72 11.40 -3.50 12.17
N MET A 73 12.42 -4.28 11.78
CA MET A 73 13.65 -4.45 12.57
C MET A 73 14.50 -3.18 12.65
N GLU A 74 14.46 -2.32 11.64
CA GLU A 74 15.18 -1.04 11.63
C GLU A 74 14.43 0.08 12.37
N THR A 75 13.17 -0.13 12.77
CA THR A 75 12.30 0.89 13.39
C THR A 75 12.53 0.97 14.89
N ASP A 76 12.79 2.18 15.42
CA ASP A 76 12.85 2.43 16.86
C ASP A 76 11.43 2.69 17.41
N ILE A 77 10.92 1.75 18.20
CA ILE A 77 9.58 1.81 18.80
C ILE A 77 9.42 3.02 19.75
N LYS A 78 10.49 3.45 20.42
CA LYS A 78 10.44 4.60 21.35
C LYS A 78 10.23 5.89 20.55
N GLU A 79 10.98 6.07 19.48
CA GLU A 79 10.85 7.22 18.58
C GLU A 79 9.51 7.22 17.84
N LEU A 80 9.02 6.05 17.42
CA LEU A 80 7.71 5.89 16.82
C LEU A 80 6.60 6.34 17.77
N LYS A 81 6.65 5.91 19.04
CA LYS A 81 5.72 6.37 20.09
C LYS A 81 5.82 7.87 20.35
N ALA A 82 7.02 8.43 20.37
CA ALA A 82 7.23 9.87 20.56
C ALA A 82 6.63 10.71 19.40
N SER A 83 6.60 10.16 18.20
CA SER A 83 6.02 10.80 17.02
C SER A 83 4.50 10.58 16.86
N GLY A 84 3.86 9.81 17.72
CA GLY A 84 2.51 9.28 17.57
C GLY A 84 1.43 10.35 17.29
N LYS A 85 1.48 11.52 17.94
CA LYS A 85 0.54 12.63 17.66
C LYS A 85 0.70 13.17 16.25
N ALA A 86 1.95 13.38 15.80
CA ALA A 86 2.22 13.86 14.45
C ALA A 86 1.80 12.81 13.42
N SER A 87 2.15 11.54 13.66
CA SER A 87 1.76 10.41 12.81
C SER A 87 0.25 10.31 12.65
N PHE A 88 -0.51 10.46 13.73
CA PHE A 88 -1.97 10.41 13.69
C PHE A 88 -2.58 11.54 12.86
N VAL A 89 -2.10 12.77 13.05
CA VAL A 89 -2.59 13.92 12.26
C VAL A 89 -2.25 13.78 10.79
N ILE A 90 -1.04 13.32 10.48
CA ILE A 90 -0.60 13.08 9.10
C ILE A 90 -1.46 11.99 8.44
N ALA A 91 -1.68 10.86 9.13
CA ALA A 91 -2.53 9.78 8.64
C ALA A 91 -3.98 10.25 8.41
N LEU A 92 -4.55 10.98 9.37
CA LEU A 92 -5.91 11.49 9.25
C LEU A 92 -6.07 12.41 8.03
N CYS A 93 -5.11 13.31 7.80
CA CYS A 93 -5.09 14.16 6.62
C CYS A 93 -4.84 13.32 5.35
N GLY A 94 -3.96 12.31 5.43
CA GLY A 94 -3.68 11.37 4.34
C GLY A 94 -4.88 10.57 3.88
N VAL A 95 -5.81 10.27 4.79
CA VAL A 95 -7.09 9.60 4.45
C VAL A 95 -8.14 10.62 3.98
N ILE A 96 -8.39 11.70 4.74
CA ILE A 96 -9.49 12.62 4.48
C ILE A 96 -9.31 13.38 3.16
N VAL A 97 -8.09 13.87 2.89
CA VAL A 97 -7.84 14.71 1.70
C VAL A 97 -8.01 13.91 0.39
N PRO A 98 -7.38 12.72 0.22
CA PRO A 98 -7.62 11.91 -0.99
C PRO A 98 -9.05 11.38 -1.09
N LEU A 99 -9.70 11.05 0.03
CA LEU A 99 -11.10 10.61 0.03
C LEU A 99 -12.01 11.69 -0.52
N ILE A 100 -11.90 12.92 -0.02
CA ILE A 100 -12.67 14.06 -0.50
C ILE A 100 -12.31 14.39 -1.96
N GLY A 101 -11.02 14.48 -2.27
CA GLY A 101 -10.55 14.77 -3.63
C GLY A 101 -11.00 13.71 -4.63
N GLY A 102 -10.87 12.43 -4.27
CA GLY A 102 -11.33 11.31 -5.07
C GLY A 102 -12.84 11.28 -5.29
N TYR A 103 -13.62 11.58 -4.25
CA TYR A 103 -15.06 11.71 -4.36
C TYR A 103 -15.46 12.81 -5.36
N PHE A 104 -14.88 14.01 -5.24
CA PHE A 104 -15.17 15.11 -6.16
C PHE A 104 -14.67 14.83 -7.59
N CYS A 105 -13.51 14.19 -7.73
CA CYS A 105 -13.03 13.76 -9.03
C CYS A 105 -13.99 12.74 -9.66
N ALA A 106 -14.43 11.75 -8.88
CA ALA A 106 -15.40 10.77 -9.33
C ALA A 106 -16.75 11.40 -9.75
N LEU A 107 -17.24 12.43 -9.06
CA LEU A 107 -18.45 13.17 -9.44
C LEU A 107 -18.36 13.76 -10.86
N ILE A 108 -17.17 14.12 -11.31
CA ILE A 108 -16.97 14.70 -12.65
C ILE A 108 -17.03 13.60 -13.72
N PHE A 109 -16.43 12.44 -13.47
CA PHE A 109 -16.26 11.38 -14.46
C PHE A 109 -17.32 10.28 -14.37
N ASN A 110 -17.86 9.99 -13.20
CA ASN A 110 -18.89 8.96 -12.98
C ASN A 110 -20.29 9.54 -13.18
N ARG A 111 -20.58 9.95 -14.42
CA ARG A 111 -21.89 10.47 -14.81
C ARG A 111 -22.69 9.42 -15.59
N PRO A 112 -24.04 9.42 -15.48
CA PRO A 112 -24.88 8.56 -16.28
C PRO A 112 -24.57 8.71 -17.78
N GLY A 113 -24.28 7.60 -18.45
CA GLY A 113 -23.92 7.56 -19.87
C GLY A 113 -22.43 7.69 -20.19
N MET A 114 -21.56 8.04 -19.25
CA MET A 114 -20.10 8.06 -19.46
C MET A 114 -19.43 6.71 -19.18
N ILE A 115 -19.90 6.01 -18.15
CA ILE A 115 -19.37 4.69 -17.75
C ILE A 115 -20.54 3.70 -17.77
N PRO A 116 -20.39 2.53 -18.41
CA PRO A 116 -21.40 1.47 -18.32
C PRO A 116 -21.56 1.08 -16.85
N SER A 117 -22.73 1.32 -16.26
CA SER A 117 -22.97 0.97 -14.87
C SER A 117 -23.38 -0.50 -14.79
N TYR A 118 -22.45 -1.37 -14.47
CA TYR A 118 -22.72 -2.77 -14.12
C TYR A 118 -22.89 -2.97 -12.60
N ALA A 119 -22.66 -1.92 -11.81
CA ALA A 119 -22.74 -1.98 -10.36
C ALA A 119 -24.19 -1.70 -9.89
N SER A 120 -24.69 -2.54 -8.99
CA SER A 120 -25.97 -2.35 -8.29
C SER A 120 -25.97 -1.22 -7.28
N ALA A 121 -24.79 -0.79 -6.82
CA ALA A 121 -24.61 0.26 -5.82
C ALA A 121 -24.96 1.64 -6.38
N SER A 122 -25.48 2.53 -5.52
CA SER A 122 -25.79 3.91 -5.89
C SER A 122 -24.55 4.67 -6.37
N THR A 123 -24.71 5.65 -7.27
CA THR A 123 -23.62 6.50 -7.77
C THR A 123 -22.87 7.21 -6.63
N PHE A 124 -23.57 7.61 -5.56
CA PHE A 124 -22.96 8.17 -4.37
C PHE A 124 -21.96 7.21 -3.72
N LEU A 125 -22.36 5.95 -3.56
CA LEU A 125 -21.52 4.92 -2.95
C LEU A 125 -20.33 4.56 -3.83
N GLN A 126 -20.53 4.51 -5.15
CA GLN A 126 -19.45 4.30 -6.13
C GLN A 126 -18.40 5.42 -6.03
N ASN A 127 -18.83 6.68 -5.93
CA ASN A 127 -17.93 7.83 -5.82
C ASN A 127 -17.15 7.84 -4.51
N ILE A 128 -17.79 7.48 -3.39
CA ILE A 128 -17.10 7.29 -2.10
C ILE A 128 -16.07 6.16 -2.21
N PHE A 129 -16.44 5.04 -2.84
CA PHE A 129 -15.54 3.90 -3.01
C PHE A 129 -14.28 4.29 -3.81
N ILE A 130 -14.42 5.07 -4.87
CA ILE A 130 -13.28 5.63 -5.62
C ILE A 130 -12.43 6.52 -4.70
N GLY A 131 -13.06 7.35 -3.87
CA GLY A 131 -12.36 8.15 -2.87
C GLY A 131 -11.54 7.28 -1.90
N VAL A 132 -12.13 6.20 -1.39
CA VAL A 132 -11.44 5.26 -0.49
C VAL A 132 -10.26 4.55 -1.19
N ILE A 133 -10.41 4.13 -2.44
CA ILE A 133 -9.29 3.54 -3.19
C ILE A 133 -8.10 4.51 -3.27
N LEU A 134 -8.34 5.79 -3.44
CA LEU A 134 -7.28 6.80 -3.52
C LEU A 134 -6.62 7.13 -2.17
N THR A 135 -7.18 6.68 -1.04
CA THR A 135 -6.51 6.84 0.26
C THR A 135 -5.37 5.85 0.46
N ALA A 136 -5.38 4.72 -0.24
CA ALA A 136 -4.40 3.66 -0.04
C ALA A 136 -2.98 4.14 -0.38
N THR A 137 -2.10 4.15 0.61
CA THR A 137 -0.69 4.57 0.49
C THR A 137 0.24 3.36 0.58
N SER A 138 1.27 3.31 -0.26
CA SER A 138 2.25 2.22 -0.21
C SER A 138 3.29 2.45 0.88
N VAL A 139 3.19 1.70 1.98
CA VAL A 139 4.20 1.69 3.06
C VAL A 139 5.55 1.21 2.52
N SER A 140 5.56 0.19 1.67
CA SER A 140 6.80 -0.37 1.09
C SER A 140 7.62 0.65 0.32
N ILE A 141 6.97 1.40 -0.57
CA ILE A 141 7.63 2.46 -1.35
C ILE A 141 8.14 3.58 -0.43
N THR A 142 7.35 3.95 0.57
CA THR A 142 7.71 4.98 1.55
C THR A 142 8.95 4.57 2.34
N VAL A 143 8.98 3.35 2.87
CA VAL A 143 10.12 2.83 3.64
C VAL A 143 11.38 2.78 2.79
N GLU A 144 11.30 2.21 1.58
CA GLU A 144 12.46 2.08 0.70
C GLU A 144 13.01 3.45 0.29
N THR A 145 12.13 4.39 -0.03
CA THR A 145 12.52 5.78 -0.35
C THR A 145 13.19 6.46 0.84
N LEU A 146 12.63 6.37 2.05
CA LEU A 146 13.22 6.94 3.27
C LEU A 146 14.57 6.30 3.60
N LYS A 147 14.71 5.00 3.39
CA LYS A 147 15.94 4.25 3.57
C LYS A 147 17.02 4.70 2.59
N GLU A 148 16.70 4.81 1.30
CA GLU A 148 17.61 5.27 0.27
C GLU A 148 18.09 6.71 0.50
N LEU A 149 17.20 7.58 1.01
CA LEU A 149 17.53 8.96 1.37
C LEU A 149 18.29 9.07 2.72
N GLY A 150 18.48 7.96 3.45
CA GLY A 150 19.09 7.97 4.78
C GLY A 150 18.25 8.73 5.82
N LYS A 151 16.93 8.84 5.60
CA LYS A 151 16.01 9.60 6.46
C LYS A 151 15.09 8.72 7.30
N LEU A 152 15.15 7.40 7.17
CA LEU A 152 14.26 6.48 7.88
C LEU A 152 14.30 6.68 9.40
N LYS A 153 15.50 6.82 9.98
CA LYS A 153 15.73 7.01 11.44
C LYS A 153 15.65 8.47 11.90
N THR A 154 15.12 9.37 11.10
CA THR A 154 14.90 10.77 11.51
C THR A 154 13.53 10.93 12.16
N ARG A 155 13.33 12.01 12.92
CA ARG A 155 12.04 12.35 13.53
C ARG A 155 10.92 12.42 12.47
N SER A 156 11.22 13.01 11.31
CA SER A 156 10.27 13.07 10.19
C SER A 156 10.02 11.69 9.58
N GLY A 157 11.09 10.87 9.39
CA GLY A 157 10.97 9.51 8.89
C GLY A 157 10.10 8.64 9.78
N ASN A 158 10.31 8.69 11.10
CA ASN A 158 9.50 7.97 12.08
C ASN A 158 8.05 8.45 12.10
N ALA A 159 7.81 9.75 11.94
CA ALA A 159 6.45 10.29 11.86
C ALA A 159 5.73 9.83 10.58
N ILE A 160 6.42 9.81 9.44
CA ILE A 160 5.88 9.32 8.17
C ILE A 160 5.59 7.82 8.24
N LEU A 161 6.53 7.03 8.77
CA LEU A 161 6.34 5.59 8.93
C LEU A 161 5.17 5.27 9.87
N GLY A 162 5.08 5.97 11.01
CA GLY A 162 3.95 5.83 11.92
C GLY A 162 2.62 6.25 11.30
N ALA A 163 2.63 7.30 10.47
CA ALA A 163 1.45 7.72 9.74
C ALA A 163 1.00 6.67 8.72
N ALA A 164 1.93 6.06 7.99
CA ALA A 164 1.62 5.03 7.01
C ALA A 164 0.98 3.78 7.67
N ILE A 165 1.45 3.36 8.84
CA ILE A 165 0.85 2.25 9.60
C ILE A 165 -0.59 2.59 10.06
N ILE A 166 -0.82 3.82 10.53
CA ILE A 166 -2.15 4.26 10.96
C ILE A 166 -3.07 4.40 9.74
N ASP A 167 -2.56 4.90 8.64
CA ASP A 167 -3.26 5.07 7.36
C ASP A 167 -3.81 3.74 6.84
N ASP A 168 -3.01 2.68 6.85
CA ASP A 168 -3.44 1.32 6.48
C ASP A 168 -4.63 0.85 7.31
N ILE A 169 -4.59 1.06 8.63
CA ILE A 169 -5.70 0.70 9.52
C ILE A 169 -6.96 1.52 9.19
N LEU A 170 -6.82 2.83 9.01
CA LEU A 170 -7.94 3.71 8.67
C LEU A 170 -8.50 3.37 7.28
N GLY A 171 -7.64 3.05 6.31
CA GLY A 171 -8.02 2.64 4.97
C GLY A 171 -8.85 1.35 4.96
N ILE A 172 -8.41 0.32 5.72
CA ILE A 172 -9.17 -0.93 5.88
C ILE A 172 -10.53 -0.67 6.53
N ILE A 173 -10.59 0.17 7.56
CA ILE A 173 -11.85 0.54 8.22
C ILE A 173 -12.78 1.24 7.22
N ALA A 174 -12.28 2.25 6.50
CA ALA A 174 -13.06 2.99 5.51
C ALA A 174 -13.56 2.07 4.38
N LEU A 175 -12.70 1.22 3.85
CA LEU A 175 -13.06 0.24 2.81
C LEU A 175 -14.15 -0.71 3.31
N THR A 176 -13.98 -1.22 4.53
CA THR A 176 -14.94 -2.15 5.13
C THR A 176 -16.31 -1.51 5.34
N ILE A 177 -16.36 -0.26 5.78
CA ILE A 177 -17.61 0.49 5.94
C ILE A 177 -18.31 0.67 4.59
N VAL A 178 -17.57 1.13 3.57
CA VAL A 178 -18.16 1.43 2.27
C VAL A 178 -18.62 0.17 1.54
N THR A 179 -17.84 -0.92 1.59
CA THR A 179 -18.25 -2.21 1.00
C THR A 179 -19.45 -2.81 1.72
N SER A 180 -19.52 -2.68 3.06
CA SER A 180 -20.68 -3.15 3.83
C SER A 180 -21.95 -2.34 3.57
N MET A 181 -21.83 -1.06 3.23
CA MET A 181 -22.96 -0.23 2.81
C MET A 181 -23.48 -0.59 1.41
N ALA A 182 -22.65 -1.25 0.59
CA ALA A 182 -23.03 -1.70 -0.74
C ALA A 182 -23.77 -3.05 -0.73
N ASP A 183 -23.69 -3.80 0.36
CA ASP A 183 -24.30 -5.12 0.52
C ASP A 183 -25.33 -5.09 1.68
N ASP A 184 -26.61 -5.09 1.33
CA ASP A 184 -27.73 -5.08 2.29
C ASP A 184 -27.76 -6.30 3.21
N SER A 185 -27.03 -7.37 2.88
CA SER A 185 -26.94 -8.59 3.69
C SER A 185 -25.94 -8.50 4.85
N VAL A 186 -25.07 -7.47 4.86
CA VAL A 186 -23.96 -7.33 5.81
C VAL A 186 -24.34 -6.43 6.98
N ASN A 187 -24.26 -6.95 8.19
CA ASN A 187 -24.46 -6.15 9.39
C ASN A 187 -23.19 -5.35 9.74
N ILE A 188 -23.22 -4.05 9.46
CA ILE A 188 -22.10 -3.11 9.68
C ILE A 188 -21.57 -3.18 11.12
N ALA A 189 -22.44 -3.38 12.12
CA ALA A 189 -22.02 -3.47 13.52
C ALA A 189 -21.13 -4.69 13.77
N ILE A 190 -21.48 -5.84 13.18
CA ILE A 190 -20.69 -7.08 13.29
C ILE A 190 -19.32 -6.89 12.61
N VAL A 191 -19.29 -6.22 11.47
CA VAL A 191 -18.06 -5.95 10.73
C VAL A 191 -17.15 -5.03 11.53
N LEU A 192 -17.66 -3.93 12.09
CA LEU A 192 -16.90 -3.02 12.94
C LEU A 192 -16.35 -3.72 14.18
N ILE A 193 -17.13 -4.57 14.84
CA ILE A 193 -16.66 -5.36 15.98
C ILE A 193 -15.52 -6.30 15.55
N LYS A 194 -15.63 -6.98 14.40
CA LYS A 194 -14.56 -7.84 13.89
C LYS A 194 -13.29 -7.05 13.58
N VAL A 195 -13.39 -5.86 12.96
CA VAL A 195 -12.25 -4.99 12.65
C VAL A 195 -11.57 -4.51 13.93
N VAL A 196 -12.35 -4.05 14.93
CA VAL A 196 -11.82 -3.63 16.23
C VAL A 196 -11.16 -4.81 16.95
N ALA A 197 -11.78 -5.99 16.95
CA ALA A 197 -11.20 -7.19 17.55
C ALA A 197 -9.88 -7.59 16.88
N LEU A 198 -9.82 -7.54 15.54
CA LEU A 198 -8.61 -7.82 14.78
C LEU A 198 -7.50 -6.80 15.09
N SER A 199 -7.85 -5.52 15.16
CA SER A 199 -6.91 -4.45 15.53
C SER A 199 -6.37 -4.64 16.94
N LEU A 200 -7.23 -5.01 17.90
CA LEU A 200 -6.82 -5.30 19.28
C LEU A 200 -5.92 -6.54 19.37
N ILE A 201 -6.20 -7.59 18.60
CA ILE A 201 -5.34 -8.78 18.52
C ILE A 201 -3.97 -8.40 17.98
N HIS A 202 -3.88 -7.63 16.88
CA HIS A 202 -2.60 -7.16 16.32
C HIS A 202 -1.80 -6.27 17.27
N ILE A 203 -2.47 -5.43 18.08
CA ILE A 203 -1.82 -4.59 19.06
C ILE A 203 -1.38 -5.39 20.30
N SER A 204 -2.08 -6.46 20.68
CA SER A 204 -1.80 -7.24 21.88
C SER A 204 -0.81 -8.40 21.66
N GLU A 205 -0.65 -8.90 20.44
CA GLU A 205 0.29 -10.00 20.15
C GLU A 205 1.78 -9.67 20.42
N PRO A 206 2.31 -8.47 20.08
CA PRO A 206 3.70 -8.16 20.45
C PRO A 206 3.98 -8.19 21.94
N THR A 207 2.95 -8.00 22.77
CA THR A 207 3.09 -7.98 24.22
C THR A 207 3.25 -9.38 24.83
N ARG A 208 2.74 -10.42 24.18
CA ARG A 208 2.88 -11.81 24.63
C ARG A 208 4.25 -12.41 24.35
N LEU A 209 4.86 -12.05 23.22
CA LEU A 209 6.23 -12.47 22.88
C LEU A 209 7.30 -11.84 23.81
N ALA A 210 7.04 -10.63 24.31
CA ALA A 210 7.93 -9.95 25.27
C ALA A 210 7.82 -10.49 26.72
N LEU A 211 6.81 -11.34 27.02
CA LEU A 211 6.63 -11.96 28.33
C LEU A 211 7.19 -13.40 28.40
N ILE A 212 7.72 -13.93 27.29
CA ILE A 212 8.29 -15.28 27.19
C ILE A 212 9.84 -15.23 27.04
N SER A 213 10.41 -14.04 26.88
CA SER A 213 11.85 -13.77 26.94
C SER A 213 12.24 -13.20 28.31
#